data_4255e1e06b8772e0b14e09f4d05540fd
#
_entry.id   4255e1e06b8772e0b14e09f4d05540fd
#
_cell.length_a   1.000
_cell.length_b   1.000
_cell.length_c   1.000
_cell.angle_alpha   90.00
_cell.angle_beta   90.00
_cell.angle_gamma   90.00
#
_symmetry.space_group_name_H-M   'P 1'
#
loop_
_entity.id
_entity.type
_entity.pdbx_description
1 polymer ?
#
loop_
_entity_poly.entity_id
_entity_poly.type
_entity_poly.pdbx_seq_one_letter_code
_entity_poly.pdbx_strand_id
1 'polypeptide(L)'
;MAKTKQSPGSLLLLFIDDFNLNCNRLSKEIKCSQTALRLISLDKSRITTSIAVRLAKYFSTKPEFWLNAQMEYDLEKAANNKTLAKTLSKITKANKVN
;
A
#
# COMPACT_ATOMS: atom_id res chain seq x y z
N MET A 1 -7.52 -22.29 -6.95
CA MET A 1 -6.39 -21.48 -7.34
C MET A 1 -6.19 -20.30 -6.44
N ALA A 2 -5.00 -20.13 -5.97
CA ALA A 2 -4.73 -19.03 -5.08
C ALA A 2 -4.85 -17.72 -5.83
N LYS A 3 -5.55 -16.80 -5.22
CA LYS A 3 -5.68 -15.51 -5.78
C LYS A 3 -4.53 -14.62 -5.33
N THR A 4 -3.81 -14.07 -6.25
CA THR A 4 -2.73 -13.16 -5.93
C THR A 4 -3.32 -11.79 -5.64
N LYS A 5 -3.03 -11.28 -4.47
CA LYS A 5 -3.44 -9.93 -4.15
C LYS A 5 -2.58 -8.94 -4.89
N GLN A 6 -3.23 -7.91 -5.36
CA GLN A 6 -2.55 -6.87 -6.07
C GLN A 6 -1.75 -6.03 -5.10
N SER A 7 -0.49 -5.76 -5.42
CA SER A 7 0.31 -4.88 -4.58
C SER A 7 -0.21 -3.44 -4.72
N PRO A 8 0.08 -2.59 -3.73
CA PRO A 8 -0.31 -1.17 -3.85
C PRO A 8 0.26 -0.51 -5.09
N GLY A 9 1.49 -0.87 -5.47
CA GLY A 9 2.09 -0.32 -6.67
C GLY A 9 1.37 -0.74 -7.93
N SER A 10 1.00 -2.01 -8.02
CA SER A 10 0.24 -2.51 -9.17
C SER A 10 -1.13 -1.85 -9.25
N LEU A 11 -1.78 -1.66 -8.10
CA LEU A 11 -3.06 -0.98 -8.06
C LEU A 11 -2.94 0.45 -8.57
N LEU A 12 -1.90 1.15 -8.12
CA LEU A 12 -1.65 2.51 -8.58
C LEU A 12 -1.45 2.55 -10.08
N LEU A 13 -0.67 1.61 -10.63
CA LEU A 13 -0.42 1.56 -12.06
C LEU A 13 -1.69 1.29 -12.86
N LEU A 14 -2.60 0.48 -12.33
CA LEU A 14 -3.88 0.24 -12.97
C LEU A 14 -4.69 1.53 -13.09
N PHE A 15 -4.73 2.32 -12.03
CA PHE A 15 -5.45 3.60 -12.07
C PHE A 15 -4.78 4.56 -13.03
N ILE A 16 -3.44 4.60 -13.02
CA ILE A 16 -2.71 5.47 -13.95
C ILE A 16 -3.05 5.11 -15.38
N ASP A 17 -3.07 3.82 -15.69
CA ASP A 17 -3.38 3.35 -17.03
C ASP A 17 -4.83 3.63 -17.39
N ASP A 18 -5.76 3.31 -16.50
CA ASP A 18 -7.19 3.50 -16.76
C ASP A 18 -7.54 4.95 -17.03
N PHE A 19 -6.83 5.87 -16.41
CA PHE A 19 -7.10 7.30 -16.57
C PHE A 19 -6.17 7.97 -17.57
N ASN A 20 -5.43 7.19 -18.34
CA ASN A 20 -4.49 7.71 -19.35
C ASN A 20 -3.50 8.71 -18.78
N LEU A 21 -2.90 8.35 -17.65
CA LEU A 21 -1.94 9.20 -16.97
C LEU A 21 -0.56 8.57 -17.03
N ASN A 22 0.40 9.25 -16.45
CA ASN A 22 1.68 8.69 -16.11
C ASN A 22 2.08 9.27 -14.76
N CYS A 23 3.16 8.76 -14.17
CA CYS A 23 3.57 9.22 -12.84
C CYS A 23 3.85 10.73 -12.81
N ASN A 24 4.44 11.24 -13.87
CA ASN A 24 4.74 12.67 -13.93
C ASN A 24 3.46 13.51 -13.87
N ARG A 25 2.48 13.16 -14.71
CA ARG A 25 1.23 13.89 -14.75
C ARG A 25 0.48 13.76 -13.42
N LEU A 26 0.40 12.55 -12.91
CA LEU A 26 -0.31 12.32 -11.66
C LEU A 26 0.34 13.06 -10.51
N SER A 27 1.67 13.08 -10.45
CA SER A 27 2.36 13.79 -9.37
C SER A 27 2.01 15.27 -9.35
N LYS A 28 1.87 15.86 -10.53
CA LYS A 28 1.48 17.26 -10.62
C LYS A 28 0.04 17.47 -10.19
N GLU A 29 -0.84 16.55 -10.57
CA GLU A 29 -2.25 16.68 -10.25
C GLU A 29 -2.51 16.55 -8.75
N ILE A 30 -1.81 15.65 -8.07
CA ILE A 30 -2.02 15.46 -6.64
C ILE A 30 -0.98 16.18 -5.78
N LYS A 31 -0.12 16.97 -6.41
CA LYS A 31 0.82 17.85 -5.72
C LYS A 31 1.80 17.08 -4.85
N CYS A 32 2.41 16.05 -5.39
CA CYS A 32 3.45 15.30 -4.70
C CYS A 32 4.61 15.08 -5.65
N SER A 33 5.69 14.51 -5.13
CA SER A 33 6.89 14.33 -5.95
C SER A 33 6.72 13.15 -6.90
N GLN A 34 7.25 13.29 -8.11
CA GLN A 34 7.22 12.22 -9.09
C GLN A 34 8.02 11.02 -8.58
N THR A 35 9.13 11.28 -7.92
CA THR A 35 9.96 10.21 -7.37
C THR A 35 9.19 9.40 -6.35
N ALA A 36 8.42 10.08 -5.49
CA ALA A 36 7.61 9.37 -4.49
C ALA A 36 6.61 8.43 -5.14
N LEU A 37 5.88 8.90 -6.15
CA LEU A 37 4.91 8.06 -6.85
C LEU A 37 5.59 6.90 -7.57
N ARG A 38 6.72 7.18 -8.18
CA ARG A 38 7.45 6.16 -8.90
C ARG A 38 7.88 5.02 -7.97
N LEU A 39 8.40 5.38 -6.79
CA LEU A 39 8.80 4.37 -5.82
C LEU A 39 7.61 3.56 -5.33
N ILE A 40 6.47 4.21 -5.13
CA ILE A 40 5.26 3.49 -4.75
C ILE A 40 4.83 2.53 -5.86
N SER A 41 4.90 2.97 -7.11
CA SER A 41 4.51 2.12 -8.24
C SER A 41 5.38 0.87 -8.36
N LEU A 42 6.59 0.93 -7.82
CA LEU A 42 7.51 -0.20 -7.82
C LEU A 42 7.48 -0.98 -6.51
N ASP A 43 6.58 -0.63 -5.61
CA ASP A 43 6.48 -1.22 -4.26
C ASP A 43 7.76 -1.05 -3.45
N LYS A 44 8.54 -0.02 -3.76
CA LYS A 44 9.74 0.31 -3.01
C LYS A 44 9.47 1.35 -1.93
N SER A 45 8.27 1.89 -1.91
CA SER A 45 7.84 2.82 -0.90
C SER A 45 6.37 2.54 -0.64
N ARG A 46 5.91 2.83 0.57
CA ARG A 46 4.52 2.55 0.93
C ARG A 46 3.64 3.75 0.66
N ILE A 47 2.34 3.47 0.49
CA ILE A 47 1.35 4.53 0.40
C ILE A 47 1.13 5.07 1.81
N THR A 48 1.53 6.32 2.00
CA THR A 48 1.32 7.01 3.29
C THR A 48 -0.08 7.58 3.34
N THR A 49 -0.49 8.00 4.53
CA THR A 49 -1.80 8.62 4.71
C THR A 49 -1.94 9.85 3.81
N SER A 50 -0.88 10.67 3.73
CA SER A 50 -0.91 11.86 2.89
C SER A 50 -1.14 11.52 1.42
N ILE A 51 -0.45 10.51 0.92
CA ILE A 51 -0.61 10.09 -0.47
C ILE A 51 -2.01 9.49 -0.68
N ALA A 52 -2.48 8.67 0.27
CA ALA A 52 -3.79 8.05 0.16
C ALA A 52 -4.91 9.09 0.06
N VAL A 53 -4.83 10.13 0.86
CA VAL A 53 -5.84 11.20 0.83
C VAL A 53 -5.81 11.94 -0.51
N ARG A 54 -4.63 12.17 -1.04
CA ARG A 54 -4.48 12.85 -2.34
C ARG A 54 -5.01 11.99 -3.47
N LEU A 55 -4.67 10.70 -3.47
CA LEU A 55 -5.17 9.79 -4.49
C LEU A 55 -6.69 9.66 -4.42
N ALA A 56 -7.22 9.57 -3.21
CA ALA A 56 -8.66 9.46 -3.00
C ALA A 56 -9.39 10.67 -3.55
N LYS A 57 -8.85 11.84 -3.31
CA LYS A 57 -9.46 13.08 -3.80
C LYS A 57 -9.47 13.10 -5.33
N TYR A 58 -8.35 12.75 -5.94
CA TYR A 58 -8.22 12.85 -7.38
C TYR A 58 -9.04 11.77 -8.11
N PHE A 59 -9.02 10.55 -7.61
CA PHE A 59 -9.71 9.43 -8.27
C PHE A 59 -11.11 9.20 -7.74
N SER A 60 -11.60 10.02 -6.82
CA SER A 60 -12.94 9.88 -6.23
C SER A 60 -13.14 8.55 -5.55
N THR A 61 -12.15 8.13 -4.80
CA THR A 61 -12.22 6.94 -3.96
C THR A 61 -12.15 7.37 -2.51
N LYS A 62 -12.22 6.39 -1.61
CA LYS A 62 -11.98 6.66 -0.19
C LYS A 62 -10.51 6.49 0.12
N PRO A 63 -9.95 7.28 1.04
CA PRO A 63 -8.55 7.06 1.43
C PRO A 63 -8.30 5.64 1.94
N GLU A 64 -9.28 5.07 2.62
CA GLU A 64 -9.17 3.70 3.12
C GLU A 64 -8.94 2.68 2.02
N PHE A 65 -9.47 2.94 0.83
CA PHE A 65 -9.24 2.06 -0.30
C PHE A 65 -7.74 1.86 -0.54
N TRP A 66 -6.99 2.95 -0.54
CA TRP A 66 -5.54 2.91 -0.76
C TRP A 66 -4.79 2.39 0.45
N LEU A 67 -5.21 2.81 1.64
CA LEU A 67 -4.55 2.38 2.87
C LEU A 67 -4.78 0.90 3.15
N ASN A 68 -5.96 0.38 2.84
CA ASN A 68 -6.24 -1.03 3.01
C ASN A 68 -5.41 -1.88 2.06
N ALA A 69 -5.21 -1.43 0.83
CA ALA A 69 -4.36 -2.13 -0.10
C ALA A 69 -2.94 -2.26 0.44
N GLN A 70 -2.43 -1.18 1.04
CA GLN A 70 -1.10 -1.21 1.63
C GLN A 70 -1.05 -2.13 2.84
N MET A 71 -2.07 -2.06 3.69
CA MET A 71 -2.11 -2.89 4.89
C MET A 71 -2.15 -4.37 4.54
N GLU A 72 -2.98 -4.75 3.57
CA GLU A 72 -3.08 -6.15 3.17
C GLU A 72 -1.77 -6.67 2.59
N TYR A 73 -1.10 -5.83 1.80
CA TYR A 73 0.20 -6.18 1.25
C TYR A 73 1.22 -6.38 2.36
N ASP A 74 1.25 -5.46 3.33
CA ASP A 74 2.18 -5.54 4.45
C ASP A 74 1.92 -6.77 5.30
N LEU A 75 0.66 -7.09 5.55
CA LEU A 75 0.30 -8.26 6.35
C LEU A 75 0.70 -9.55 5.65
N GLU A 76 0.53 -9.61 4.34
CA GLU A 76 0.94 -10.78 3.60
C GLU A 76 2.44 -10.97 3.66
N LYS A 77 3.20 -9.90 3.51
CA LYS A 77 4.65 -9.98 3.63
C LYS A 77 5.07 -10.42 5.03
N ALA A 78 4.39 -9.91 6.05
CA ALA A 78 4.69 -10.30 7.43
C ALA A 78 4.39 -11.78 7.64
N ALA A 79 3.30 -12.27 7.06
CA ALA A 79 2.93 -13.68 7.19
C ALA A 79 3.97 -14.60 6.55
N ASN A 80 4.68 -14.12 5.56
CA ASN A 80 5.70 -14.90 4.85
C ASN A 80 7.11 -14.63 5.35
N ASN A 81 7.26 -13.84 6.40
CA ASN A 81 8.56 -13.48 6.92
C ASN A 81 8.99 -14.51 7.97
N LYS A 82 10.00 -15.31 7.64
CA LYS A 82 10.43 -16.39 8.51
C LYS A 82 11.08 -15.90 9.80
N THR A 83 11.80 -14.79 9.72
CA THR A 83 12.43 -14.21 10.91
C THR A 83 11.36 -13.73 11.88
N LEU A 84 10.34 -13.06 11.34
CA LEU A 84 9.25 -12.60 12.17
C LEU A 84 8.48 -13.77 12.77
N ALA A 85 8.26 -14.84 11.99
CA ALA A 85 7.58 -16.02 12.48
C ALA A 85 8.29 -16.61 13.69
N LYS A 86 9.64 -16.66 13.63
CA LYS A 86 10.42 -17.13 14.76
C LYS A 86 10.22 -16.26 15.98
N THR A 87 10.23 -14.97 15.79
CA THR A 87 10.03 -14.03 16.90
C THR A 87 8.65 -14.20 17.50
N LEU A 88 7.64 -14.35 16.65
CA LEU A 88 6.26 -14.50 17.11
C LEU A 88 6.08 -15.76 17.94
N SER A 89 6.78 -16.84 17.57
CA SER A 89 6.68 -18.09 18.33
C SER A 89 7.22 -17.95 19.76
N LYS A 90 8.00 -16.91 20.01
CA LYS A 90 8.55 -16.66 21.35
C LYS A 90 7.69 -15.72 22.16
N ILE A 91 6.66 -15.15 21.55
CA ILE A 91 5.79 -14.23 22.27
C ILE A 91 4.72 -15.02 22.99
N THR A 92 4.67 -14.83 24.30
CA THR A 92 3.68 -15.48 25.13
C THR A 92 2.48 -14.56 25.26
N LYS A 93 1.31 -15.16 25.09
CA LYS A 93 0.07 -14.41 25.25
C LYS A 93 -0.03 -13.83 26.66
N ALA A 94 -0.44 -12.60 26.79
CA ALA A 94 -0.64 -12.00 28.09
C ALA A 94 -1.83 -12.64 28.79
N ASN A 95 -1.68 -12.84 30.12
CA ASN A 95 -2.77 -13.32 30.93
C ASN A 95 -3.49 -12.14 31.53
N LYS A 96 -4.80 -12.15 31.36
CA LYS A 96 -5.61 -11.11 31.95
C LYS A 96 -5.74 -11.36 33.44
N VAL A 97 -5.42 -10.36 34.23
CA VAL A 97 -5.51 -10.45 35.70
C VAL A 97 -6.71 -9.64 36.14
N ASN A 98 -7.55 -10.27 36.96
CA ASN A 98 -8.74 -9.59 37.49
C ASN A 98 -8.42 -8.87 38.78
#